data_dd9166fc9968897190ec722c17650e31
#
_entry.id   dd9166fc9968897190ec722c17650e31
#
_cell.length_a   1.000
_cell.length_b   1.000
_cell.length_c   1.000
_cell.angle_alpha   90.00
_cell.angle_beta   90.00
_cell.angle_gamma   90.00
#
_symmetry.space_group_name_H-M   'P 1'
#
loop_
_entity.id
_entity.type
_entity.pdbx_description
1 polymer ?
#
loop_
_entity_poly.entity_id
_entity_poly.type
_entity_poly.pdbx_seq_one_letter_code
_entity_poly.pdbx_strand_id
1 'polypeptide(L)'
;MIRKLFVSIILFSAISAHPVIFKNGKVFWITQNPSYNDIRFGVSKTSNWLIGGRFLEDRKSNETFALVNNNYLAKRWNNRNSQANLYLLSSVGLDTKNSKSMGTVGIHGDWEDRRFMVMQMLEYYSHSSALVSNTRLAYSPYTVDYSKTSTWLIAHYRIEYSHSKYSYMFFPVVRLFKKNYLVEVGLNRDNSFLTFMTHF
;
A
#
# COMPACT_ATOMS: atom_id res chain seq x y z
N MET A 1 -8.61 37.91 -36.24
CA MET A 1 -9.17 37.54 -34.89
C MET A 1 -8.92 36.05 -34.65
N ILE A 2 -7.80 35.72 -34.04
CA ILE A 2 -7.38 34.30 -33.81
C ILE A 2 -7.82 33.91 -32.39
N ARG A 3 -8.84 33.06 -32.30
CA ARG A 3 -9.28 32.45 -31.03
C ARG A 3 -8.20 31.49 -30.56
N LYS A 4 -7.51 31.86 -29.48
CA LYS A 4 -6.63 30.94 -28.73
C LYS A 4 -7.50 29.88 -28.03
N LEU A 5 -7.45 28.64 -28.51
CA LEU A 5 -8.05 27.50 -27.89
C LEU A 5 -7.15 27.10 -26.70
N PHE A 6 -7.54 27.47 -25.48
CA PHE A 6 -6.91 26.94 -24.26
C PHE A 6 -7.35 25.50 -24.09
N VAL A 7 -6.51 24.58 -24.51
CA VAL A 7 -6.65 23.16 -24.15
C VAL A 7 -6.16 23.04 -22.70
N SER A 8 -7.10 23.06 -21.76
CA SER A 8 -6.83 22.68 -20.38
C SER A 8 -6.52 21.18 -20.36
N ILE A 9 -5.23 20.85 -20.30
CA ILE A 9 -4.77 19.48 -20.00
C ILE A 9 -5.09 19.25 -18.53
N ILE A 10 -6.26 18.68 -18.27
CA ILE A 10 -6.60 18.15 -16.96
C ILE A 10 -5.77 16.90 -16.79
N LEU A 11 -4.65 17.03 -16.07
CA LEU A 11 -3.87 15.89 -15.57
C LEU A 11 -4.74 15.12 -14.57
N PHE A 12 -5.47 14.13 -15.05
CA PHE A 12 -6.11 13.14 -14.18
C PHE A 12 -5.00 12.25 -13.61
N SER A 13 -4.46 12.65 -12.46
CA SER A 13 -3.70 11.73 -11.65
C SER A 13 -4.69 10.68 -11.12
N ALA A 14 -4.60 9.45 -11.58
CA ALA A 14 -5.18 8.32 -10.90
C ALA A 14 -4.53 8.28 -9.52
N ILE A 15 -5.28 8.65 -8.47
CA ILE A 15 -4.75 8.69 -7.11
C ILE A 15 -5.07 7.34 -6.50
N SER A 16 -4.16 6.41 -6.65
CA SER A 16 -4.18 5.18 -5.90
C SER A 16 -3.34 5.30 -4.62
N ALA A 17 -3.55 4.38 -3.70
CA ALA A 17 -2.85 4.31 -2.43
C ALA A 17 -1.38 3.86 -2.63
N HIS A 18 -0.51 4.78 -2.96
CA HIS A 18 0.91 4.51 -3.22
C HIS A 18 1.76 4.62 -1.97
N PRO A 19 2.83 3.79 -1.85
CA PRO A 19 3.83 3.88 -0.78
C PRO A 19 4.60 5.22 -0.74
N VAL A 20 4.63 5.97 -1.85
CA VAL A 20 5.20 7.31 -1.98
C VAL A 20 4.18 8.19 -2.69
N ILE A 21 3.89 9.35 -2.13
CA ILE A 21 2.93 10.32 -2.64
C ILE A 21 3.63 11.55 -3.24
N PHE A 22 2.92 12.63 -3.51
CA PHE A 22 3.50 13.87 -4.03
C PHE A 22 4.47 14.53 -3.03
N LYS A 23 5.39 15.36 -3.53
CA LYS A 23 6.38 16.07 -2.71
C LYS A 23 5.70 16.88 -1.59
N ASN A 24 6.22 16.75 -0.36
CA ASN A 24 5.73 17.31 0.90
C ASN A 24 4.35 16.78 1.34
N GLY A 25 3.75 15.85 0.60
CA GLY A 25 2.53 15.19 1.03
C GLY A 25 2.78 14.29 2.23
N LYS A 26 1.76 14.15 3.06
CA LYS A 26 1.78 13.30 4.26
C LYS A 26 0.82 12.13 4.07
N VAL A 27 1.18 10.98 4.57
CA VAL A 27 0.35 9.77 4.55
C VAL A 27 0.17 9.24 5.96
N PHE A 28 -1.03 8.73 6.22
CA PHE A 28 -1.35 7.93 7.37
C PHE A 28 -2.05 6.66 6.88
N TRP A 29 -1.62 5.51 7.39
CA TRP A 29 -2.07 4.23 6.92
C TRP A 29 -2.19 3.24 8.08
N ILE A 30 -3.34 2.59 8.23
CA ILE A 30 -3.58 1.50 9.16
C ILE A 30 -3.98 0.28 8.35
N THR A 31 -3.35 -0.85 8.62
CA THR A 31 -3.76 -2.16 8.09
C THR A 31 -3.85 -3.16 9.22
N GLN A 32 -4.97 -3.84 9.29
CA GLN A 32 -5.16 -5.02 10.13
C GLN A 32 -5.33 -6.23 9.23
N ASN A 33 -4.57 -7.27 9.49
CA ASN A 33 -4.69 -8.56 8.84
C ASN A 33 -4.44 -9.69 9.86
N PRO A 34 -4.58 -10.97 9.49
CA PRO A 34 -4.41 -12.08 10.45
C PRO A 34 -3.05 -12.17 11.12
N SER A 35 -2.00 -11.70 10.45
CA SER A 35 -0.63 -11.78 10.96
C SER A 35 -0.18 -10.52 11.68
N TYR A 36 -0.63 -9.33 11.23
CA TYR A 36 -0.11 -8.05 11.70
C TYR A 36 -1.20 -6.99 11.85
N ASN A 37 -1.03 -6.12 12.87
CA ASN A 37 -1.58 -4.79 12.90
C ASN A 37 -0.43 -3.82 12.54
N ASP A 38 -0.62 -3.00 11.52
CA ASP A 38 0.44 -2.18 10.93
C ASP A 38 -0.06 -0.73 10.78
N ILE A 39 0.55 0.19 11.52
CA ILE A 39 0.25 1.62 11.47
C ILE A 39 1.47 2.32 10.90
N ARG A 40 1.26 3.08 9.85
CA ARG A 40 2.33 3.85 9.18
C ARG A 40 1.94 5.31 9.04
N PHE A 41 2.92 6.17 9.17
CA PHE A 41 2.78 7.59 8.84
C PHE A 41 4.09 8.07 8.22
N GLY A 42 4.02 9.05 7.35
CA GLY A 42 5.22 9.54 6.71
C GLY A 42 5.01 10.80 5.90
N VAL A 43 6.12 11.39 5.47
CA VAL A 43 6.17 12.57 4.62
C VAL A 43 7.03 12.26 3.40
N SER A 44 6.51 12.53 2.23
CA SER A 44 7.29 12.45 0.99
C SER A 44 8.22 13.65 0.87
N LYS A 45 9.49 13.48 1.18
CA LYS A 45 10.52 14.55 1.09
C LYS A 45 10.73 15.02 -0.35
N THR A 46 10.60 14.09 -1.28
CA THR A 46 10.63 14.35 -2.72
C THR A 46 9.46 13.61 -3.39
N SER A 47 9.31 13.73 -4.70
CA SER A 47 8.34 12.92 -5.47
C SER A 47 8.66 11.41 -5.47
N ASN A 48 9.86 11.03 -5.02
CA ASN A 48 10.33 9.65 -5.09
C ASN A 48 10.66 9.04 -3.72
N TRP A 49 10.66 9.84 -2.65
CA TRP A 49 11.15 9.39 -1.35
C TRP A 49 10.23 9.79 -0.21
N LEU A 50 9.71 8.79 0.50
CA LEU A 50 8.92 8.94 1.71
C LEU A 50 9.71 8.39 2.90
N ILE A 51 9.78 9.17 3.98
CA ILE A 51 10.30 8.76 5.28
C ILE A 51 9.26 8.97 6.36
N GLY A 52 9.22 8.10 7.36
CA GLY A 52 8.24 8.19 8.44
C GLY A 52 8.42 7.16 9.53
N GLY A 53 7.36 6.89 10.27
CA GLY A 53 7.30 5.88 11.30
C GLY A 53 6.36 4.73 10.93
N ARG A 54 6.63 3.59 11.53
CA ARG A 54 5.80 2.38 11.43
C ARG A 54 5.72 1.73 12.80
N PHE A 55 4.51 1.46 13.27
CA PHE A 55 4.25 0.59 14.40
C PHE A 55 3.68 -0.71 13.87
N LEU A 56 4.38 -1.81 14.14
CA LEU A 56 4.03 -3.13 13.67
C LEU A 56 3.85 -4.05 14.88
N GLU A 57 2.65 -4.57 15.07
CA GLU A 57 2.35 -5.61 16.04
C GLU A 57 2.25 -6.95 15.30
N ASP A 58 3.11 -7.89 15.62
CA ASP A 58 2.99 -9.28 15.19
C ASP A 58 1.97 -9.99 16.09
N ARG A 59 0.82 -10.36 15.52
CA ARG A 59 -0.28 -10.98 16.26
C ARG A 59 0.01 -12.44 16.67
N LYS A 60 1.01 -13.08 16.08
CA LYS A 60 1.41 -14.44 16.39
C LYS A 60 2.35 -14.49 17.61
N SER A 61 3.32 -13.59 17.67
CA SER A 61 4.28 -13.48 18.78
C SER A 61 3.85 -12.49 19.86
N ASN A 62 2.86 -11.64 19.58
CA ASN A 62 2.44 -10.51 20.44
C ASN A 62 3.59 -9.51 20.72
N GLU A 63 4.55 -9.42 19.80
CA GLU A 63 5.64 -8.46 19.84
C GLU A 63 5.22 -7.19 19.07
N THR A 64 5.62 -6.02 19.58
CA THR A 64 5.31 -4.71 18.96
C THR A 64 6.60 -3.97 18.68
N PHE A 65 6.76 -3.53 17.44
CA PHE A 65 7.96 -2.87 16.94
C PHE A 65 7.67 -1.41 16.58
N ALA A 66 8.55 -0.51 17.02
CA ALA A 66 8.59 0.88 16.57
C ALA A 66 9.74 1.03 15.57
N LEU A 67 9.39 1.38 14.33
CA LEU A 67 10.34 1.38 13.21
C LEU A 67 10.37 2.74 12.50
N VAL A 68 11.54 3.14 12.05
CA VAL A 68 11.67 4.16 11.00
C VAL A 68 11.37 3.49 9.67
N ASN A 69 10.42 4.05 8.92
CA ASN A 69 9.99 3.54 7.62
C ASN A 69 10.57 4.41 6.50
N ASN A 70 11.05 3.76 5.47
CA ASN A 70 11.65 4.39 4.29
C ASN A 70 11.14 3.71 3.01
N ASN A 71 10.45 4.47 2.16
CA ASN A 71 9.94 4.00 0.88
C ASN A 71 10.53 4.84 -0.24
N TYR A 72 11.03 4.18 -1.28
CA TYR A 72 11.63 4.81 -2.44
C TYR A 72 10.94 4.37 -3.74
N LEU A 73 10.41 5.32 -4.50
CA LEU A 73 9.90 5.10 -5.84
C LEU A 73 11.07 5.00 -6.82
N ALA A 74 11.46 3.78 -7.14
CA ALA A 74 12.60 3.50 -8.03
C ALA A 74 12.28 3.84 -9.49
N LYS A 75 11.05 3.56 -9.94
CA LYS A 75 10.63 3.83 -11.31
C LYS A 75 9.12 4.08 -11.38
N ARG A 76 8.74 5.02 -12.24
CA ARG A 76 7.35 5.26 -12.64
C ARG A 76 7.25 5.29 -14.15
N TRP A 77 6.27 4.60 -14.67
CA TRP A 77 5.89 4.62 -16.09
C TRP A 77 4.50 5.19 -16.20
N ASN A 78 4.38 6.33 -16.88
CA ASN A 78 3.11 6.99 -17.13
C ASN A 78 2.77 6.86 -18.61
N ASN A 79 1.66 6.21 -18.90
CA ASN A 79 1.04 6.19 -20.21
C ASN A 79 -0.23 7.06 -20.21
N ARG A 80 -0.81 7.27 -21.37
CA ARG A 80 -2.04 8.11 -21.52
C ARG A 80 -3.19 7.61 -20.62
N ASN A 81 -3.35 6.32 -20.45
CA ASN A 81 -4.49 5.70 -19.77
C ASN A 81 -4.11 4.81 -18.59
N SER A 82 -2.82 4.61 -18.31
CA SER A 82 -2.35 3.71 -17.26
C SER A 82 -1.07 4.23 -16.61
N GLN A 83 -0.82 3.76 -15.40
CA GLN A 83 0.39 4.03 -14.65
C GLN A 83 0.95 2.72 -14.10
N ALA A 84 2.28 2.61 -14.07
CA ALA A 84 2.96 1.55 -13.33
C ALA A 84 4.05 2.13 -12.45
N ASN A 85 4.28 1.51 -11.31
CA ASN A 85 5.26 1.95 -10.33
C ASN A 85 6.07 0.77 -9.80
N LEU A 86 7.31 1.06 -9.44
CA LEU A 86 8.19 0.13 -8.75
C LEU A 86 8.77 0.84 -7.53
N TYR A 87 8.57 0.27 -6.34
CA TYR A 87 9.04 0.82 -5.07
C TYR A 87 9.98 -0.15 -4.37
N LEU A 88 10.96 0.41 -3.68
CA LEU A 88 11.76 -0.26 -2.67
C LEU A 88 11.27 0.17 -1.29
N LEU A 89 11.01 -0.80 -0.43
CA LEU A 89 10.48 -0.60 0.91
C LEU A 89 11.51 -1.05 1.92
N SER A 90 11.71 -0.29 2.98
CA SER A 90 12.55 -0.71 4.10
C SER A 90 12.09 -0.09 5.40
N SER A 91 12.30 -0.78 6.50
CA SER A 91 12.15 -0.21 7.82
C SER A 91 13.11 -0.87 8.81
N VAL A 92 13.49 -0.13 9.83
CA VAL A 92 14.39 -0.59 10.89
C VAL A 92 14.01 0.04 12.22
N GLY A 93 14.12 -0.71 13.29
CA GLY A 93 13.80 -0.25 14.64
C GLY A 93 13.92 -1.35 15.67
N LEU A 94 13.17 -1.21 16.75
CA LEU A 94 13.29 -2.04 17.94
C LEU A 94 11.92 -2.53 18.41
N ASP A 95 11.92 -3.69 19.05
CA ASP A 95 10.81 -4.13 19.88
C ASP A 95 10.62 -3.16 21.05
N THR A 96 9.38 -2.80 21.34
CA THR A 96 9.04 -1.79 22.37
C THR A 96 9.24 -2.29 23.80
N LYS A 97 9.35 -3.60 24.02
CA LYS A 97 9.50 -4.21 25.35
C LYS A 97 10.93 -4.72 25.60
N ASN A 98 11.51 -5.41 24.62
CA ASN A 98 12.74 -6.19 24.81
C ASN A 98 13.95 -5.59 24.09
N SER A 99 13.80 -4.46 23.40
CA SER A 99 14.86 -3.78 22.62
C SER A 99 15.52 -4.68 21.56
N LYS A 100 14.88 -5.75 21.15
CA LYS A 100 15.35 -6.57 20.01
C LYS A 100 15.26 -5.77 18.73
N SER A 101 16.31 -5.78 17.94
CA SER A 101 16.32 -5.14 16.64
C SER A 101 15.41 -5.86 15.64
N MET A 102 14.71 -5.09 14.82
CA MET A 102 13.91 -5.58 13.71
C MET A 102 14.16 -4.74 12.46
N GLY A 103 14.18 -5.41 11.32
CA GLY A 103 14.20 -4.76 10.02
C GLY A 103 13.23 -5.42 9.04
N THR A 104 12.72 -4.64 8.10
CA THR A 104 12.03 -5.16 6.93
C THR A 104 12.67 -4.62 5.67
N VAL A 105 12.64 -5.43 4.61
CA VAL A 105 13.03 -5.01 3.27
C VAL A 105 12.05 -5.62 2.27
N GLY A 106 11.65 -4.83 1.29
CA GLY A 106 10.68 -5.29 0.31
C GLY A 106 10.71 -4.56 -1.02
N ILE A 107 9.99 -5.14 -1.95
CA ILE A 107 9.73 -4.58 -3.26
C ILE A 107 8.23 -4.57 -3.51
N HIS A 108 7.72 -3.50 -4.08
CA HIS A 108 6.32 -3.34 -4.43
C HIS A 108 6.24 -2.86 -5.87
N GLY A 109 5.53 -3.59 -6.70
CA GLY A 109 5.19 -3.21 -8.06
C GLY A 109 3.69 -3.11 -8.22
N ASP A 110 3.22 -2.07 -8.89
CA ASP A 110 1.82 -1.94 -9.27
C ASP A 110 1.69 -1.43 -10.71
N TRP A 111 0.58 -1.82 -11.33
CA TRP A 111 0.08 -1.28 -12.58
C TRP A 111 -1.41 -1.06 -12.44
N GLU A 112 -1.88 0.08 -12.91
CA GLU A 112 -3.29 0.41 -12.89
C GLU A 112 -3.73 1.25 -14.09
N ASP A 113 -4.97 1.08 -14.48
CA ASP A 113 -5.73 1.97 -15.33
C ASP A 113 -7.02 2.42 -14.62
N ARG A 114 -7.99 2.92 -15.36
CA ARG A 114 -9.26 3.40 -14.77
C ARG A 114 -10.17 2.28 -14.22
N ARG A 115 -9.94 1.03 -14.60
CA ARG A 115 -10.82 -0.12 -14.29
C ARG A 115 -10.10 -1.33 -13.74
N PHE A 116 -8.81 -1.46 -13.98
CA PHE A 116 -8.02 -2.63 -13.60
C PHE A 116 -6.78 -2.20 -12.82
N MET A 117 -6.42 -2.99 -11.83
CA MET A 117 -5.18 -2.86 -11.09
C MET A 117 -4.58 -4.25 -10.84
N VAL A 118 -3.28 -4.33 -11.02
CA VAL A 118 -2.46 -5.47 -10.59
C VAL A 118 -1.40 -4.96 -9.64
N MET A 119 -1.23 -5.62 -8.50
CA MET A 119 -0.20 -5.28 -7.54
C MET A 119 0.48 -6.53 -7.03
N GLN A 120 1.80 -6.46 -6.90
CA GLN A 120 2.64 -7.45 -6.25
C GLN A 120 3.53 -6.78 -5.23
N MET A 121 3.52 -7.27 -3.98
CA MET A 121 4.44 -6.85 -2.94
C MET A 121 5.12 -8.08 -2.34
N LEU A 122 6.43 -7.99 -2.17
CA LEU A 122 7.24 -8.97 -1.48
C LEU A 122 7.99 -8.25 -0.36
N GLU A 123 7.84 -8.70 0.89
CA GLU A 123 8.48 -8.07 2.05
C GLU A 123 9.04 -9.15 2.98
N TYR A 124 10.29 -9.00 3.38
CA TYR A 124 10.97 -9.85 4.36
C TYR A 124 10.96 -9.18 5.73
N TYR A 125 10.71 -9.97 6.79
CA TYR A 125 10.64 -9.57 8.19
C TYR A 125 11.71 -10.29 8.99
N SER A 126 12.71 -9.56 9.52
CA SER A 126 13.89 -10.18 10.14
C SER A 126 13.58 -10.88 11.48
N HIS A 127 12.64 -10.37 12.28
CA HIS A 127 12.32 -10.92 13.61
C HIS A 127 11.74 -12.33 13.55
N SER A 128 10.94 -12.63 12.54
CA SER A 128 10.29 -13.92 12.34
C SER A 128 10.88 -14.72 11.18
N SER A 129 11.93 -14.21 10.53
CA SER A 129 12.48 -14.76 9.28
C SER A 129 11.39 -15.06 8.24
N ALA A 130 10.37 -14.21 8.21
CA ALA A 130 9.20 -14.41 7.37
C ALA A 130 9.35 -13.64 6.03
N LEU A 131 9.06 -14.34 4.94
CA LEU A 131 8.88 -13.74 3.63
C LEU A 131 7.40 -13.71 3.29
N VAL A 132 6.88 -12.51 3.05
CA VAL A 132 5.46 -12.26 2.78
C VAL A 132 5.27 -11.76 1.36
N SER A 133 4.44 -12.46 0.60
CA SER A 133 4.01 -12.07 -0.75
C SER A 133 2.54 -11.69 -0.72
N ASN A 134 2.21 -10.53 -1.25
CA ASN A 134 0.83 -10.07 -1.44
C ASN A 134 0.60 -9.80 -2.93
N THR A 135 -0.30 -10.56 -3.53
CA THR A 135 -0.76 -10.38 -4.92
C THR A 135 -2.19 -9.87 -4.91
N ARG A 136 -2.47 -8.82 -5.66
CA ARG A 136 -3.80 -8.22 -5.75
C ARG A 136 -4.18 -8.00 -7.20
N LEU A 137 -5.38 -8.45 -7.56
CA LEU A 137 -6.02 -8.19 -8.84
C LEU A 137 -7.31 -7.44 -8.54
N ALA A 138 -7.49 -6.28 -9.12
CA ALA A 138 -8.63 -5.44 -8.82
C ALA A 138 -9.37 -4.98 -10.09
N TYR A 139 -10.67 -4.86 -9.96
CA TYR A 139 -11.57 -4.39 -10.99
C TYR A 139 -12.54 -3.34 -10.44
N SER A 140 -12.68 -2.22 -11.12
CA SER A 140 -13.70 -1.21 -10.83
C SER A 140 -14.88 -1.37 -11.80
N PRO A 141 -16.10 -1.68 -11.31
CA PRO A 141 -17.26 -1.91 -12.17
C PRO A 141 -17.71 -0.65 -12.92
N TYR A 142 -17.31 0.53 -12.48
CA TYR A 142 -17.62 1.82 -13.09
C TYR A 142 -16.48 2.81 -12.90
N THR A 143 -16.45 3.82 -13.74
CA THR A 143 -15.50 4.95 -13.63
C THR A 143 -16.24 6.18 -13.11
N VAL A 144 -15.60 6.93 -12.22
CA VAL A 144 -16.14 8.16 -11.65
C VAL A 144 -15.10 9.26 -11.64
N ASP A 145 -15.57 10.49 -11.47
CA ASP A 145 -14.70 11.63 -11.21
C ASP A 145 -14.09 11.53 -9.81
N TYR A 146 -12.93 12.13 -9.61
CA TYR A 146 -12.18 12.13 -8.35
C TYR A 146 -12.98 12.57 -7.12
N SER A 147 -13.96 13.45 -7.30
CA SER A 147 -14.83 13.92 -6.20
C SER A 147 -15.85 12.89 -5.72
N LYS A 148 -16.13 11.86 -6.52
CA LYS A 148 -17.08 10.80 -6.24
C LYS A 148 -16.39 9.58 -5.64
N THR A 149 -17.20 8.69 -5.04
CA THR A 149 -16.68 7.44 -4.48
C THR A 149 -16.42 6.44 -5.60
N SER A 150 -15.20 5.97 -5.71
CA SER A 150 -14.82 4.83 -6.56
C SER A 150 -14.88 3.53 -5.75
N THR A 151 -15.41 2.48 -6.35
CA THR A 151 -15.48 1.15 -5.75
C THR A 151 -14.61 0.18 -6.54
N TRP A 152 -13.82 -0.63 -5.85
CA TRP A 152 -12.99 -1.67 -6.43
C TRP A 152 -13.26 -3.01 -5.77
N LEU A 153 -13.41 -4.03 -6.57
CA LEU A 153 -13.46 -5.42 -6.16
C LEU A 153 -12.08 -6.02 -6.34
N ILE A 154 -11.52 -6.56 -5.27
CA ILE A 154 -10.12 -7.01 -5.24
C ILE A 154 -10.05 -8.47 -4.84
N ALA A 155 -9.40 -9.29 -5.64
CA ALA A 155 -8.91 -10.60 -5.25
C ALA A 155 -7.53 -10.41 -4.61
N HIS A 156 -7.44 -10.57 -3.28
CA HIS A 156 -6.18 -10.45 -2.54
C HIS A 156 -5.69 -11.83 -2.11
N TYR A 157 -4.57 -12.24 -2.64
CA TYR A 157 -3.89 -13.47 -2.29
C TYR A 157 -2.60 -13.18 -1.54
N ARG A 158 -2.45 -13.77 -0.35
CA ARG A 158 -1.29 -13.62 0.52
C ARG A 158 -0.64 -14.97 0.76
N ILE A 159 0.67 -15.02 0.57
CA ILE A 159 1.53 -16.15 0.95
C ILE A 159 2.50 -15.65 2.00
N GLU A 160 2.65 -16.41 3.07
CA GLU A 160 3.66 -16.17 4.09
C GLU A 160 4.49 -17.45 4.26
N TYR A 161 5.80 -17.31 4.09
CA TYR A 161 6.77 -18.37 4.35
C TYR A 161 7.56 -18.00 5.60
N SER A 162 7.46 -18.82 6.63
CA SER A 162 8.17 -18.63 7.90
C SER A 162 8.40 -19.99 8.57
N HIS A 163 9.56 -20.18 9.21
CA HIS A 163 9.92 -21.42 9.91
C HIS A 163 9.71 -22.69 9.05
N SER A 164 10.14 -22.61 7.78
CA SER A 164 10.00 -23.71 6.79
C SER A 164 8.55 -24.13 6.48
N LYS A 165 7.56 -23.27 6.78
CA LYS A 165 6.14 -23.51 6.51
C LYS A 165 5.55 -22.41 5.65
N TYR A 166 4.64 -22.80 4.77
CA TYR A 166 3.82 -21.87 3.99
C TYR A 166 2.45 -21.71 4.62
N SER A 167 1.97 -20.48 4.66
CA SER A 167 0.59 -20.13 4.98
C SER A 167 -0.01 -19.36 3.80
N TYR A 168 -1.21 -19.75 3.40
CA TYR A 168 -1.92 -19.18 2.24
C TYR A 168 -3.22 -18.56 2.73
N MET A 169 -3.50 -17.35 2.29
CA MET A 169 -4.73 -16.64 2.62
C MET A 169 -5.28 -15.96 1.38
N PHE A 170 -6.58 -16.08 1.20
CA PHE A 170 -7.32 -15.40 0.13
C PHE A 170 -8.42 -14.54 0.75
N PHE A 171 -8.52 -13.29 0.29
CA PHE A 171 -9.55 -12.36 0.71
C PHE A 171 -10.22 -11.76 -0.53
N PRO A 172 -11.53 -11.94 -0.73
CA PRO A 172 -12.31 -10.99 -1.50
C PRO A 172 -12.36 -9.67 -0.71
N VAL A 173 -11.90 -8.58 -1.32
CA VAL A 173 -11.80 -7.26 -0.68
C VAL A 173 -12.62 -6.26 -1.49
N VAL A 174 -13.38 -5.45 -0.79
CA VAL A 174 -14.01 -4.24 -1.35
C VAL A 174 -13.21 -3.03 -0.90
N ARG A 175 -12.79 -2.21 -1.86
CA ARG A 175 -12.15 -0.91 -1.63
C ARG A 175 -13.12 0.19 -2.01
N LEU A 176 -13.26 1.15 -1.10
CA LEU A 176 -13.91 2.43 -1.36
C LEU A 176 -12.83 3.52 -1.33
N PHE A 177 -12.80 4.32 -2.37
CA PHE A 177 -11.85 5.43 -2.47
C PHE A 177 -12.60 6.72 -2.82
N LYS A 178 -12.39 7.78 -2.05
CA LYS A 178 -12.97 9.09 -2.28
C LYS A 178 -11.98 10.18 -1.90
N LYS A 179 -11.57 10.99 -2.88
CA LYS A 179 -10.57 12.06 -2.68
C LYS A 179 -9.29 11.48 -2.06
N ASN A 180 -9.01 11.80 -0.81
CA ASN A 180 -7.80 11.43 -0.09
C ASN A 180 -8.00 10.22 0.84
N TYR A 181 -9.19 9.65 0.89
CA TYR A 181 -9.55 8.58 1.83
C TYR A 181 -9.76 7.27 1.10
N LEU A 182 -9.14 6.24 1.63
CA LEU A 182 -9.29 4.87 1.17
C LEU A 182 -9.67 3.98 2.35
N VAL A 183 -10.68 3.15 2.14
CA VAL A 183 -11.07 2.09 3.07
C VAL A 183 -11.15 0.78 2.31
N GLU A 184 -10.58 -0.27 2.89
CA GLU A 184 -10.70 -1.63 2.36
C GLU A 184 -11.22 -2.55 3.45
N VAL A 185 -12.14 -3.42 3.08
CA VAL A 185 -12.65 -4.49 3.93
C VAL A 185 -12.62 -5.79 3.14
N GLY A 186 -11.98 -6.78 3.71
CA GLY A 186 -11.93 -8.14 3.17
C GLY A 186 -12.27 -9.15 4.25
N LEU A 187 -13.00 -10.18 3.89
CA LEU A 187 -13.40 -11.25 4.79
C LEU A 187 -13.14 -12.59 4.12
N ASN A 188 -12.69 -13.55 4.89
CA ASN A 188 -12.77 -14.97 4.55
C ASN A 188 -13.37 -15.72 5.75
N ARG A 189 -13.48 -17.03 5.65
CA ARG A 189 -14.20 -17.86 6.66
C ARG A 189 -13.70 -17.61 8.09
N ASP A 190 -12.39 -17.41 8.29
CA ASP A 190 -11.77 -17.40 9.62
C ASP A 190 -11.07 -16.07 9.93
N ASN A 191 -10.97 -15.17 8.95
CA ASN A 191 -10.11 -14.00 9.07
C ASN A 191 -10.74 -12.75 8.44
N SER A 192 -10.33 -11.60 8.95
CA SER A 192 -10.67 -10.28 8.40
C SER A 192 -9.43 -9.54 7.94
N PHE A 193 -9.63 -8.67 6.97
CA PHE A 193 -8.65 -7.72 6.46
C PHE A 193 -9.30 -6.33 6.45
N LEU A 194 -8.66 -5.37 7.06
CA LEU A 194 -9.11 -3.98 7.09
C LEU A 194 -7.93 -3.08 6.75
N THR A 195 -8.15 -2.11 5.87
CA THR A 195 -7.20 -1.02 5.63
C THR A 195 -7.93 0.32 5.63
N PHE A 196 -7.35 1.28 6.30
CA PHE A 196 -7.68 2.70 6.18
C PHE A 196 -6.42 3.46 5.77
N MET A 197 -6.53 4.33 4.79
CA MET A 197 -5.44 5.21 4.39
C MET A 197 -5.98 6.61 4.08
N THR A 198 -5.21 7.62 4.46
CA THR A 198 -5.42 9.00 4.03
C THR A 198 -4.10 9.66 3.69
N HIS A 199 -4.16 10.62 2.76
CA HIS A 199 -3.02 11.46 2.42
C HIS A 199 -3.45 12.93 2.30
N PHE A 200 -2.55 13.87 2.59
CA PHE A 200 -2.82 15.31 2.61
C PHE A 200 -1.54 16.14 2.45
#